data_c1baebf30b77d5b2363d738462f70b0a
#
_entry.id   c1baebf30b77d5b2363d738462f70b0a
#
_cell.length_a   1.000
_cell.length_b   1.000
_cell.length_c   1.000
_cell.angle_alpha   90.00
_cell.angle_beta   90.00
_cell.angle_gamma   90.00
#
_symmetry.space_group_name_H-M   'P 1'
#
loop_
_entity.id
_entity.type
_entity.pdbx_description
1 polymer ?
#
loop_
_entity_poly.entity_id
_entity_poly.type
_entity_poly.pdbx_seq_one_letter_code
_entity_poly.pdbx_strand_id
1 'polypeptide(L)'
;MFDFFRGKKKVEQKPVYVINGFLDSGKTSFIAYTIGQPYFQTKGTTLLILCEEGECEYREGLLKETDTVLEKIDDLEDFTTAHLMELEKKHRPERVLIEWNGMWDFREFKIPKAWRLEQQITTIDASMFNMYFTNMRSLVAEQLRNSELIMFNRCDDVDEKLLVNFKRNVKAINQKADLVFEDSEGEIDMTTEEDLPFDIHQDPIRLEGLDYGIWYIDAMEHPDRYVGKRVVYTGMVMRPRDFPAGYFVPGRMAMTCCANDMSFLGYACRSDKADSFPERQWVKVTAEIKKEDFGPYDGPGVILEAEEVVPTAQPEEPVINFAG
;
A
#
# COMPACT_ATOMS: atom_id res chain seq x y z
N MET A 1 -43.86 26.24 -19.56
CA MET A 1 -43.34 26.42 -18.21
C MET A 1 -42.05 25.66 -18.13
N PHE A 2 -41.02 26.37 -18.01
CA PHE A 2 -39.72 26.28 -18.57
C PHE A 2 -38.68 25.57 -17.73
N ASP A 3 -37.84 24.80 -18.39
CA ASP A 3 -36.40 24.63 -18.21
C ASP A 3 -35.85 24.85 -16.79
N PHE A 4 -35.56 23.73 -16.12
CA PHE A 4 -34.66 23.68 -14.98
C PHE A 4 -33.78 22.39 -14.95
N PHE A 5 -33.38 21.91 -16.11
CA PHE A 5 -32.30 20.90 -16.21
C PHE A 5 -31.11 21.44 -17.01
N ARG A 6 -30.48 22.49 -16.51
CA ARG A 6 -29.06 22.72 -16.82
C ARG A 6 -28.28 21.65 -16.08
N GLY A 7 -27.98 20.58 -16.78
CA GLY A 7 -27.01 19.61 -16.34
C GLY A 7 -25.74 20.35 -15.93
N LYS A 8 -25.35 20.26 -14.65
CA LYS A 8 -24.01 20.65 -14.22
C LYS A 8 -23.04 19.85 -15.08
N LYS A 9 -22.34 20.49 -16.04
CA LYS A 9 -21.17 19.91 -16.67
C LYS A 9 -20.32 19.41 -15.52
N LYS A 10 -20.08 18.10 -15.44
CA LYS A 10 -19.06 17.54 -14.55
C LYS A 10 -17.77 18.27 -14.97
N VAL A 11 -17.28 19.16 -14.12
CA VAL A 11 -15.98 19.78 -14.34
C VAL A 11 -15.01 18.61 -14.29
N GLU A 12 -14.41 18.28 -15.40
CA GLU A 12 -13.41 17.23 -15.49
C GLU A 12 -12.22 17.69 -14.67
N GLN A 13 -11.97 17.01 -13.55
CA GLN A 13 -10.88 17.35 -12.65
C GLN A 13 -9.56 16.97 -13.32
N LYS A 14 -8.56 17.80 -13.15
CA LYS A 14 -7.23 17.59 -13.71
C LYS A 14 -6.52 16.44 -12.99
N PRO A 15 -6.08 15.39 -13.71
CA PRO A 15 -5.38 14.28 -13.10
C PRO A 15 -3.98 14.69 -12.63
N VAL A 16 -3.64 14.26 -11.42
CA VAL A 16 -2.34 14.49 -10.77
C VAL A 16 -1.74 13.14 -10.43
N TYR A 17 -0.50 12.94 -10.80
CA TYR A 17 0.32 11.80 -10.41
C TYR A 17 1.42 12.31 -9.51
N VAL A 18 1.59 11.71 -8.34
CA VAL A 18 2.67 12.08 -7.43
C VAL A 18 3.65 10.93 -7.30
N ILE A 19 4.92 11.24 -7.52
CA ILE A 19 6.03 10.31 -7.37
C ILE A 19 6.81 10.73 -6.13
N ASN A 20 6.86 9.85 -5.18
CA ASN A 20 7.36 10.04 -3.84
C ASN A 20 8.53 9.10 -3.57
N GLY A 21 9.33 9.35 -2.55
CA GLY A 21 10.52 8.57 -2.18
C GLY A 21 11.66 9.48 -1.76
N PHE A 22 12.64 8.94 -1.06
CA PHE A 22 13.81 9.72 -0.62
C PHE A 22 14.67 10.22 -1.79
N LEU A 23 15.60 11.11 -1.49
CA LEU A 23 16.56 11.59 -2.47
C LEU A 23 17.29 10.39 -3.13
N ASP A 24 17.47 10.48 -4.43
CA ASP A 24 18.11 9.46 -5.27
C ASP A 24 17.44 8.07 -5.27
N SER A 25 16.21 7.96 -4.80
CA SER A 25 15.43 6.71 -4.85
C SER A 25 14.97 6.29 -6.25
N GLY A 26 15.29 7.07 -7.29
CA GLY A 26 14.90 6.78 -8.67
C GLY A 26 13.66 7.52 -9.17
N LYS A 27 13.10 8.49 -8.45
CA LYS A 27 11.92 9.28 -8.86
C LYS A 27 12.08 9.87 -10.26
N THR A 28 13.15 10.64 -10.47
CA THR A 28 13.44 11.31 -11.74
C THR A 28 13.56 10.31 -12.90
N SER A 29 14.23 9.18 -12.69
CA SER A 29 14.37 8.12 -13.69
C SER A 29 13.04 7.49 -14.04
N PHE A 30 12.21 7.19 -13.05
CA PHE A 30 10.87 6.65 -13.23
C PHE A 30 9.98 7.61 -14.03
N ILE A 31 9.95 8.89 -13.66
CA ILE A 31 9.17 9.92 -14.38
C ILE A 31 9.68 10.06 -15.82
N ALA A 32 11.01 10.17 -16.02
CA ALA A 32 11.61 10.32 -17.34
C ALA A 32 11.29 9.13 -18.25
N TYR A 33 11.34 7.90 -17.71
CA TYR A 33 10.93 6.70 -18.44
C TYR A 33 9.43 6.76 -18.78
N THR A 34 8.58 7.06 -17.81
CA THR A 34 7.12 7.05 -17.94
C THR A 34 6.62 8.06 -18.97
N ILE A 35 7.10 9.31 -18.92
CA ILE A 35 6.68 10.35 -19.90
C ILE A 35 7.13 10.02 -21.33
N GLY A 36 8.20 9.23 -21.50
CA GLY A 36 8.65 8.76 -22.80
C GLY A 36 7.79 7.64 -23.42
N GLN A 37 6.91 6.99 -22.64
CA GLN A 37 6.16 5.84 -23.11
C GLN A 37 4.94 6.21 -23.96
N PRO A 38 4.67 5.50 -25.07
CA PRO A 38 3.52 5.79 -25.96
C PRO A 38 2.17 5.73 -25.25
N TYR A 39 1.99 4.81 -24.28
CA TYR A 39 0.75 4.67 -23.52
C TYR A 39 0.50 5.82 -22.54
N PHE A 40 1.55 6.57 -22.19
CA PHE A 40 1.47 7.71 -21.28
C PHE A 40 1.42 9.05 -22.03
N GLN A 41 1.36 9.08 -23.34
CA GLN A 41 1.27 10.32 -24.12
C GLN A 41 -0.12 10.96 -23.96
N THR A 42 -0.14 12.28 -23.97
CA THR A 42 -1.37 13.10 -23.95
C THR A 42 -1.37 14.06 -25.13
N LYS A 43 -2.52 14.61 -25.47
CA LYS A 43 -2.64 15.57 -26.59
C LYS A 43 -2.18 16.98 -26.25
N GLY A 44 -2.09 17.30 -24.96
CA GLY A 44 -1.69 18.60 -24.48
C GLY A 44 -0.52 18.54 -23.52
N THR A 45 -0.17 19.68 -22.97
CA THR A 45 1.01 19.86 -22.13
C THR A 45 0.91 19.09 -20.81
N THR A 46 2.00 18.45 -20.41
CA THR A 46 2.21 17.92 -19.07
C THR A 46 2.95 18.96 -18.22
N LEU A 47 2.42 19.30 -17.06
CA LEU A 47 3.15 20.11 -16.07
C LEU A 47 3.89 19.17 -15.12
N LEU A 48 5.20 19.23 -15.10
CA LEU A 48 6.06 18.53 -14.15
C LEU A 48 6.52 19.51 -13.08
N ILE A 49 6.16 19.26 -11.83
CA ILE A 49 6.59 20.05 -10.67
C ILE A 49 7.67 19.26 -9.94
N LEU A 50 8.88 19.81 -9.90
CA LEU A 50 10.04 19.25 -9.25
C LEU A 50 10.20 19.91 -7.87
N CYS A 51 10.08 19.10 -6.80
CA CYS A 51 10.20 19.57 -5.41
C CYS A 51 11.54 19.18 -4.75
N GLU A 52 12.41 18.47 -5.48
CA GLU A 52 13.70 18.03 -4.96
C GLU A 52 14.68 17.82 -6.13
N GLU A 53 15.87 18.42 -6.06
CA GLU A 53 16.92 18.18 -7.06
C GLU A 53 17.85 17.05 -6.58
N GLY A 54 17.94 15.97 -7.37
CA GLY A 54 18.87 14.87 -7.17
C GLY A 54 20.04 14.91 -8.14
N GLU A 55 20.81 13.82 -8.19
CA GLU A 55 21.93 13.67 -9.14
C GLU A 55 21.45 13.54 -10.61
N CYS A 56 20.24 13.04 -10.82
CA CYS A 56 19.67 12.86 -12.16
C CYS A 56 18.89 14.10 -12.58
N GLU A 57 19.09 14.56 -13.83
CA GLU A 57 18.38 15.67 -14.43
C GLU A 57 17.49 15.22 -15.60
N TYR A 58 16.38 15.93 -15.82
CA TYR A 58 15.54 15.73 -16.99
C TYR A 58 16.22 16.26 -18.25
N ARG A 59 16.37 15.41 -19.28
CA ARG A 59 16.92 15.83 -20.57
C ARG A 59 15.95 16.76 -21.28
N GLU A 60 16.42 17.93 -21.71
CA GLU A 60 15.61 18.92 -22.43
C GLU A 60 14.94 18.33 -23.69
N GLY A 61 15.63 17.44 -24.40
CA GLY A 61 15.08 16.76 -25.59
C GLY A 61 13.82 15.98 -25.24
N LEU A 62 13.86 15.16 -24.17
CA LEU A 62 12.72 14.38 -23.70
C LEU A 62 11.53 15.29 -23.32
N LEU A 63 11.79 16.35 -22.57
CA LEU A 63 10.73 17.29 -22.17
C LEU A 63 10.05 17.95 -23.37
N LYS A 64 10.82 18.32 -24.39
CA LYS A 64 10.29 18.87 -25.66
C LYS A 64 9.49 17.84 -26.46
N GLU A 65 10.01 16.63 -26.59
CA GLU A 65 9.34 15.55 -27.35
C GLU A 65 8.02 15.13 -26.72
N THR A 66 7.89 15.25 -25.39
CA THR A 66 6.71 14.83 -24.63
C THR A 66 5.79 16.00 -24.26
N ASP A 67 6.02 17.21 -24.80
CA ASP A 67 5.30 18.45 -24.42
C ASP A 67 5.19 18.61 -22.92
N THR A 68 6.32 18.43 -22.22
CA THR A 68 6.41 18.53 -20.76
C THR A 68 7.10 19.82 -20.37
N VAL A 69 6.43 20.62 -19.54
CA VAL A 69 6.98 21.85 -18.95
C VAL A 69 7.37 21.57 -17.50
N LEU A 70 8.61 21.87 -17.15
CA LEU A 70 9.16 21.71 -15.81
C LEU A 70 9.11 23.04 -15.05
N GLU A 71 8.54 23.01 -13.86
CA GLU A 71 8.57 24.10 -12.86
C GLU A 71 9.16 23.54 -11.55
N LYS A 72 9.89 24.39 -10.80
CA LYS A 72 10.52 24.00 -9.54
C LYS A 72 9.82 24.65 -8.37
N ILE A 73 9.69 23.90 -7.29
CA ILE A 73 9.24 24.40 -5.98
C ILE A 73 10.20 23.86 -4.93
N ASP A 74 11.17 24.67 -4.52
CA ASP A 74 12.27 24.23 -3.67
C ASP A 74 11.90 24.21 -2.18
N ASP A 75 10.93 25.02 -1.77
CA ASP A 75 10.49 25.14 -0.38
C ASP A 75 9.04 24.66 -0.19
N LEU A 76 8.79 23.86 0.86
CA LEU A 76 7.45 23.36 1.20
C LEU A 76 6.43 24.50 1.41
N GLU A 77 6.89 25.64 1.94
CA GLU A 77 6.05 26.83 2.16
C GLU A 77 5.50 27.43 0.85
N ASP A 78 6.19 27.20 -0.27
CA ASP A 78 5.77 27.65 -1.61
C ASP A 78 4.84 26.63 -2.29
N PHE A 79 4.75 25.40 -1.78
CA PHE A 79 3.82 24.39 -2.28
C PHE A 79 2.40 24.67 -1.80
N THR A 80 1.81 25.74 -2.31
CA THR A 80 0.46 26.19 -1.95
C THR A 80 -0.54 25.99 -3.07
N THR A 81 -1.80 25.79 -2.71
CA THR A 81 -2.88 25.68 -3.71
C THR A 81 -3.00 26.95 -4.58
N ALA A 82 -2.65 28.12 -4.06
CA ALA A 82 -2.63 29.37 -4.82
C ALA A 82 -1.53 29.36 -5.89
N HIS A 83 -0.31 29.00 -5.53
CA HIS A 83 0.82 28.91 -6.45
C HIS A 83 0.56 27.82 -7.52
N LEU A 84 0.05 26.65 -7.12
CA LEU A 84 -0.31 25.59 -8.07
C LEU A 84 -1.37 26.04 -9.09
N MET A 85 -2.34 26.85 -8.66
CA MET A 85 -3.35 27.44 -9.57
C MET A 85 -2.75 28.49 -10.52
N GLU A 86 -1.73 29.24 -10.11
CA GLU A 86 -0.99 30.15 -10.97
C GLU A 86 -0.22 29.38 -12.07
N LEU A 87 0.47 28.30 -11.70
CA LEU A 87 1.14 27.41 -12.65
C LEU A 87 0.15 26.79 -13.64
N GLU A 88 -1.01 26.30 -13.16
CA GLU A 88 -2.07 25.81 -14.03
C GLU A 88 -2.56 26.88 -15.02
N LYS A 89 -2.79 28.09 -14.56
CA LYS A 89 -3.23 29.20 -15.43
C LYS A 89 -2.17 29.58 -16.46
N LYS A 90 -0.90 29.54 -16.09
CA LYS A 90 0.26 29.84 -16.93
C LYS A 90 0.41 28.82 -18.06
N HIS A 91 0.39 27.53 -17.73
CA HIS A 91 0.73 26.46 -18.66
C HIS A 91 -0.48 25.73 -19.25
N ARG A 92 -1.65 25.80 -18.62
CA ARG A 92 -2.91 25.11 -19.00
C ARG A 92 -2.70 23.64 -19.30
N PRO A 93 -2.05 22.87 -18.40
CA PRO A 93 -1.69 21.49 -18.66
C PRO A 93 -2.93 20.59 -18.74
N GLU A 94 -2.86 19.46 -19.44
CA GLU A 94 -3.87 18.41 -19.39
C GLU A 94 -3.72 17.54 -18.13
N ARG A 95 -2.49 17.35 -17.66
CA ARG A 95 -2.17 16.61 -16.44
C ARG A 95 -0.99 17.22 -15.70
N VAL A 96 -0.85 16.84 -14.43
CA VAL A 96 0.26 17.27 -13.57
C VAL A 96 1.01 16.05 -13.04
N LEU A 97 2.32 16.09 -13.13
CA LEU A 97 3.24 15.18 -12.44
C LEU A 97 3.93 15.97 -11.34
N ILE A 98 4.08 15.36 -10.17
CA ILE A 98 4.76 15.99 -9.04
C ILE A 98 5.85 15.04 -8.56
N GLU A 99 7.10 15.45 -8.69
CA GLU A 99 8.22 14.80 -8.03
C GLU A 99 8.35 15.38 -6.63
N TRP A 100 7.79 14.66 -5.65
CA TRP A 100 7.70 15.13 -4.27
C TRP A 100 9.04 15.02 -3.55
N ASN A 101 9.36 15.99 -2.71
CA ASN A 101 10.53 15.92 -1.85
C ASN A 101 10.31 14.88 -0.74
N GLY A 102 11.15 13.86 -0.71
CA GLY A 102 11.02 12.73 0.20
C GLY A 102 11.22 13.06 1.68
N MET A 103 11.75 14.23 1.99
CA MET A 103 11.90 14.72 3.37
C MET A 103 10.71 15.56 3.85
N TRP A 104 9.80 15.95 2.93
CA TRP A 104 8.61 16.68 3.30
C TRP A 104 7.52 15.74 3.81
N ASP A 105 6.83 16.17 4.87
CA ASP A 105 5.71 15.42 5.41
C ASP A 105 4.57 15.33 4.38
N PHE A 106 4.23 14.13 3.95
CA PHE A 106 3.18 13.93 2.94
C PHE A 106 1.79 14.41 3.40
N ARG A 107 1.58 14.60 4.71
CA ARG A 107 0.36 15.19 5.27
C ARG A 107 0.18 16.67 4.86
N GLU A 108 1.25 17.34 4.45
CA GLU A 108 1.21 18.71 3.91
C GLU A 108 0.94 18.75 2.40
N PHE A 109 0.87 17.59 1.73
CA PHE A 109 0.52 17.51 0.31
C PHE A 109 -0.93 17.98 0.10
N LYS A 110 -1.10 19.19 -0.44
CA LYS A 110 -2.41 19.83 -0.65
C LYS A 110 -2.51 20.32 -2.09
N ILE A 111 -3.42 19.77 -2.85
CA ILE A 111 -3.68 20.16 -4.24
C ILE A 111 -4.98 20.97 -4.38
N PRO A 112 -5.13 21.79 -5.44
CA PRO A 112 -6.36 22.51 -5.73
C PRO A 112 -7.57 21.59 -5.86
N LYS A 113 -8.75 22.02 -5.43
CA LYS A 113 -10.01 21.22 -5.57
C LYS A 113 -10.37 20.88 -7.01
N ALA A 114 -9.86 21.61 -7.98
CA ALA A 114 -10.03 21.35 -9.41
C ALA A 114 -9.13 20.22 -9.91
N TRP A 115 -8.17 19.76 -9.10
CA TRP A 115 -7.28 18.66 -9.39
C TRP A 115 -7.76 17.41 -8.67
N ARG A 116 -7.38 16.24 -9.18
CA ARG A 116 -7.66 14.94 -8.58
C ARG A 116 -6.38 14.14 -8.54
N LEU A 117 -5.99 13.67 -7.36
CA LEU A 117 -4.93 12.69 -7.24
C LEU A 117 -5.40 11.42 -7.97
N GLU A 118 -4.72 11.10 -9.05
CA GLU A 118 -5.01 9.93 -9.88
C GLU A 118 -4.23 8.72 -9.40
N GLN A 119 -2.97 8.94 -9.03
CA GLN A 119 -2.08 7.89 -8.54
C GLN A 119 -0.97 8.47 -7.67
N GLN A 120 -0.65 7.76 -6.59
CA GLN A 120 0.55 7.96 -5.79
C GLN A 120 1.49 6.78 -5.99
N ILE A 121 2.74 7.06 -6.34
CA ILE A 121 3.78 6.07 -6.57
C ILE A 121 4.93 6.36 -5.63
N THR A 122 5.50 5.33 -4.99
CA THR A 122 6.70 5.49 -4.16
C THR A 122 7.84 4.68 -4.74
N THR A 123 8.96 5.33 -5.04
CA THR A 123 10.21 4.67 -5.44
C THR A 123 11.14 4.52 -4.25
N ILE A 124 11.80 3.39 -4.15
CA ILE A 124 12.67 3.02 -3.03
C ILE A 124 13.97 2.44 -3.57
N ASP A 125 15.08 2.97 -3.12
CA ASP A 125 16.37 2.31 -3.26
C ASP A 125 16.44 1.14 -2.28
N ALA A 126 16.41 -0.09 -2.77
CA ALA A 126 16.39 -1.29 -1.95
C ALA A 126 17.60 -1.39 -1.01
N SER A 127 18.77 -0.93 -1.45
CA SER A 127 20.00 -0.94 -0.64
C SER A 127 19.92 -0.04 0.59
N MET A 128 19.09 1.01 0.54
CA MET A 128 18.94 2.01 1.59
C MET A 128 17.69 1.79 2.47
N PHE A 129 16.75 0.94 2.04
CA PHE A 129 15.44 0.79 2.69
C PHE A 129 15.55 0.43 4.16
N ASN A 130 16.38 -0.55 4.51
CA ASN A 130 16.53 -0.99 5.91
C ASN A 130 17.01 0.15 6.83
N MET A 131 17.93 0.99 6.35
CA MET A 131 18.41 2.15 7.09
C MET A 131 17.30 3.18 7.31
N TYR A 132 16.54 3.54 6.28
CA TYR A 132 15.43 4.49 6.40
C TYR A 132 14.30 3.91 7.24
N PHE A 133 13.94 2.65 7.03
CA PHE A 133 12.87 1.99 7.79
C PHE A 133 13.19 1.89 9.28
N THR A 134 14.45 1.71 9.65
CA THR A 134 14.88 1.66 11.05
C THR A 134 14.92 3.05 11.69
N ASN A 135 15.46 4.06 11.00
CA ASN A 135 15.77 5.36 11.61
C ASN A 135 14.69 6.42 11.37
N MET A 136 13.89 6.30 10.30
CA MET A 136 12.90 7.29 9.87
C MET A 136 11.53 6.65 9.60
N ARG A 137 11.18 5.64 10.37
CA ARG A 137 10.02 4.77 10.16
C ARG A 137 8.71 5.53 9.92
N SER A 138 8.43 6.57 10.70
CA SER A 138 7.19 7.34 10.56
C SER A 138 7.10 8.04 9.21
N LEU A 139 8.22 8.58 8.70
CA LEU A 139 8.27 9.23 7.39
C LEU A 139 8.11 8.19 6.27
N VAL A 140 8.81 7.06 6.37
CA VAL A 140 8.64 5.93 5.44
C VAL A 140 7.18 5.47 5.42
N ALA A 141 6.56 5.27 6.58
CA ALA A 141 5.17 4.83 6.65
C ALA A 141 4.19 5.82 6.00
N GLU A 142 4.40 7.14 6.17
CA GLU A 142 3.57 8.15 5.51
C GLU A 142 3.73 8.12 3.98
N GLN A 143 4.95 7.90 3.48
CA GLN A 143 5.20 7.75 2.05
C GLN A 143 4.48 6.54 1.46
N LEU A 144 4.48 5.41 2.18
CA LEU A 144 3.93 4.14 1.71
C LEU A 144 2.41 4.02 1.84
N ARG A 145 1.82 4.65 2.85
CA ARG A 145 0.44 4.42 3.33
C ARG A 145 -0.63 4.46 2.25
N ASN A 146 -0.53 5.41 1.33
CA ASN A 146 -1.54 5.64 0.30
C ASN A 146 -0.99 5.41 -1.12
N SER A 147 0.23 4.87 -1.24
CA SER A 147 0.81 4.55 -2.54
C SER A 147 0.09 3.37 -3.16
N GLU A 148 -0.32 3.52 -4.41
CA GLU A 148 -0.94 2.44 -5.18
C GLU A 148 0.13 1.51 -5.78
N LEU A 149 1.29 2.07 -6.14
CA LEU A 149 2.46 1.35 -6.61
C LEU A 149 3.67 1.71 -5.75
N ILE A 150 4.40 0.70 -5.29
CA ILE A 150 5.66 0.85 -4.58
C ILE A 150 6.72 0.05 -5.32
N MET A 151 7.73 0.75 -5.81
CA MET A 151 8.79 0.18 -6.63
C MET A 151 10.11 0.19 -5.86
N PHE A 152 10.65 -0.99 -5.62
CA PHE A 152 12.02 -1.18 -5.15
C PHE A 152 12.94 -1.33 -6.35
N ASN A 153 13.91 -0.47 -6.48
CA ASN A 153 14.96 -0.58 -7.50
C ASN A 153 16.33 -0.86 -6.87
N ARG A 154 17.33 -1.15 -7.71
CA ARG A 154 18.70 -1.49 -7.27
C ARG A 154 18.73 -2.68 -6.32
N CYS A 155 17.97 -3.71 -6.66
CA CYS A 155 17.90 -4.95 -5.87
C CYS A 155 19.11 -5.87 -6.08
N ASP A 156 20.00 -5.58 -7.04
CA ASP A 156 21.11 -6.45 -7.47
C ASP A 156 21.97 -6.97 -6.32
N ASP A 157 22.32 -6.12 -5.37
CA ASP A 157 23.21 -6.45 -4.25
C ASP A 157 22.48 -6.67 -2.93
N VAL A 158 21.15 -6.80 -2.96
CA VAL A 158 20.33 -7.03 -1.75
C VAL A 158 19.97 -8.51 -1.65
N ASP A 159 20.26 -9.10 -0.50
CA ASP A 159 19.89 -10.50 -0.20
C ASP A 159 18.38 -10.73 -0.38
N GLU A 160 18.00 -11.79 -1.07
CA GLU A 160 16.60 -12.12 -1.38
C GLU A 160 15.72 -12.18 -0.12
N LYS A 161 16.26 -12.72 0.99
CA LYS A 161 15.54 -12.76 2.28
C LYS A 161 15.26 -11.37 2.84
N LEU A 162 16.14 -10.41 2.58
CA LEU A 162 15.90 -9.02 2.95
C LEU A 162 14.80 -8.41 2.08
N LEU A 163 14.79 -8.69 0.78
CA LEU A 163 13.71 -8.23 -0.11
C LEU A 163 12.36 -8.79 0.31
N VAL A 164 12.28 -10.08 0.69
CA VAL A 164 11.06 -10.69 1.26
C VAL A 164 10.63 -9.97 2.54
N ASN A 165 11.56 -9.64 3.42
CA ASN A 165 11.23 -8.86 4.64
C ASN A 165 10.76 -7.45 4.31
N PHE A 166 11.35 -6.79 3.28
CA PHE A 166 10.89 -5.47 2.82
C PHE A 166 9.46 -5.54 2.31
N LYS A 167 9.12 -6.54 1.48
CA LYS A 167 7.76 -6.82 1.02
C LYS A 167 6.80 -6.94 2.21
N ARG A 168 7.13 -7.74 3.22
CA ARG A 168 6.31 -7.93 4.43
C ARG A 168 6.10 -6.63 5.21
N ASN A 169 7.17 -5.86 5.41
CA ASN A 169 7.10 -4.58 6.12
C ASN A 169 6.22 -3.57 5.39
N VAL A 170 6.32 -3.51 4.07
CA VAL A 170 5.49 -2.62 3.25
C VAL A 170 4.03 -3.06 3.28
N LYS A 171 3.76 -4.35 3.10
CA LYS A 171 2.39 -4.90 3.13
C LYS A 171 1.73 -4.78 4.51
N ALA A 172 2.50 -4.78 5.59
CA ALA A 172 1.99 -4.47 6.91
C ALA A 172 1.49 -3.02 7.03
N ILE A 173 2.12 -2.07 6.31
CA ILE A 173 1.72 -0.66 6.27
C ILE A 173 0.59 -0.44 5.26
N ASN A 174 0.72 -0.99 4.05
CA ASN A 174 -0.19 -0.82 2.94
C ASN A 174 -0.42 -2.14 2.21
N GLN A 175 -1.48 -2.83 2.59
CA GLN A 175 -1.86 -4.13 2.05
C GLN A 175 -2.29 -4.07 0.57
N LYS A 176 -2.80 -2.92 0.13
CA LYS A 176 -3.40 -2.74 -1.21
C LYS A 176 -2.39 -2.32 -2.27
N ALA A 177 -1.21 -1.86 -1.89
CA ALA A 177 -0.20 -1.42 -2.85
C ALA A 177 0.29 -2.56 -3.73
N ASP A 178 0.41 -2.30 -5.01
CA ASP A 178 1.20 -3.15 -5.89
C ASP A 178 2.68 -2.95 -5.60
N LEU A 179 3.44 -4.05 -5.46
CA LEU A 179 4.87 -4.00 -5.22
C LEU A 179 5.62 -4.56 -6.42
N VAL A 180 6.63 -3.80 -6.86
CA VAL A 180 7.55 -4.20 -7.92
C VAL A 180 8.97 -4.13 -7.36
N PHE A 181 9.75 -5.17 -7.61
CA PHE A 181 11.17 -5.23 -7.28
C PHE A 181 11.94 -5.33 -8.59
N GLU A 182 12.93 -4.47 -8.78
CA GLU A 182 13.74 -4.42 -10.01
C GLU A 182 15.22 -4.46 -9.70
N ASP A 183 15.95 -5.26 -10.48
CA ASP A 183 17.39 -5.25 -10.59
C ASP A 183 17.85 -4.75 -11.98
N SER A 184 19.11 -4.94 -12.32
CA SER A 184 19.67 -4.55 -13.63
C SER A 184 19.16 -5.40 -14.79
N GLU A 185 18.55 -6.56 -14.54
CA GLU A 185 17.99 -7.45 -15.55
C GLU A 185 16.48 -7.24 -15.75
N GLY A 186 15.82 -6.58 -14.81
CA GLY A 186 14.39 -6.23 -14.86
C GLY A 186 13.62 -6.54 -13.58
N GLU A 187 12.34 -6.87 -13.71
CA GLU A 187 11.48 -7.19 -12.57
C GLU A 187 11.81 -8.57 -11.99
N ILE A 188 11.97 -8.62 -10.66
CA ILE A 188 12.22 -9.83 -9.89
C ILE A 188 10.89 -10.43 -9.43
N ASP A 189 10.66 -11.72 -9.73
CA ASP A 189 9.53 -12.44 -9.17
C ASP A 189 9.80 -12.83 -7.71
N MET A 190 9.09 -12.17 -6.77
CA MET A 190 9.21 -12.36 -5.33
C MET A 190 8.23 -13.41 -4.76
N THR A 191 7.78 -14.36 -5.57
CA THR A 191 6.83 -15.41 -5.14
C THR A 191 7.53 -16.70 -4.73
N THR A 192 8.07 -16.80 -3.51
CA THR A 192 8.65 -18.03 -2.99
C THR A 192 7.90 -18.57 -1.77
N GLU A 193 7.61 -19.90 -1.74
CA GLU A 193 7.04 -20.60 -0.57
C GLU A 193 8.13 -20.89 0.50
N GLU A 194 9.39 -20.85 0.12
CA GLU A 194 10.53 -21.31 0.95
C GLU A 194 10.81 -20.36 2.14
N ASP A 195 10.27 -19.16 2.13
CA ASP A 195 10.55 -18.12 3.15
C ASP A 195 9.48 -17.99 4.24
N LEU A 196 8.50 -18.89 4.28
CA LEU A 196 7.51 -18.87 5.36
C LEU A 196 8.13 -19.37 6.67
N PRO A 197 7.96 -18.66 7.80
CA PRO A 197 8.54 -19.05 9.10
C PRO A 197 7.81 -20.24 9.73
N PHE A 198 6.74 -20.72 9.11
CA PHE A 198 5.92 -21.84 9.56
C PHE A 198 5.82 -22.91 8.46
N ASP A 199 5.61 -24.15 8.86
CA ASP A 199 5.42 -25.27 7.94
C ASP A 199 4.00 -25.25 7.36
N ILE A 200 3.88 -24.83 6.09
CA ILE A 200 2.62 -24.78 5.35
C ILE A 200 2.01 -26.16 5.06
N HIS A 201 2.80 -27.22 5.20
CA HIS A 201 2.35 -28.62 5.00
C HIS A 201 1.88 -29.28 6.29
N GLN A 202 2.07 -28.61 7.44
CA GLN A 202 1.52 -29.08 8.71
C GLN A 202 -0.02 -28.97 8.71
N ASP A 203 -0.70 -29.93 9.30
CA ASP A 203 -2.16 -29.95 9.43
C ASP A 203 -2.61 -30.15 10.89
N PRO A 204 -3.21 -29.16 11.55
CA PRO A 204 -3.38 -27.77 11.13
C PRO A 204 -2.07 -26.98 11.16
N ILE A 205 -1.94 -25.97 10.29
CA ILE A 205 -0.86 -25.00 10.33
C ILE A 205 -0.97 -24.21 11.65
N ARG A 206 0.10 -24.19 12.45
CA ARG A 206 0.12 -23.51 13.76
C ARG A 206 0.74 -22.13 13.60
N LEU A 207 0.00 -21.09 14.01
CA LEU A 207 0.38 -19.71 13.82
C LEU A 207 0.46 -19.00 15.19
N GLU A 208 1.66 -18.64 15.59
CA GLU A 208 1.93 -17.95 16.85
C GLU A 208 2.70 -16.65 16.60
N GLY A 209 2.53 -15.65 17.48
CA GLY A 209 3.27 -14.39 17.37
C GLY A 209 3.26 -13.79 15.96
N LEU A 210 4.45 -13.50 15.44
CA LEU A 210 4.65 -12.89 14.13
C LEU A 210 4.19 -13.80 12.96
N ASP A 211 4.24 -15.14 13.12
CA ASP A 211 3.84 -16.09 12.08
C ASP A 211 2.39 -15.86 11.65
N TYR A 212 1.51 -15.50 12.59
CA TYR A 212 0.13 -15.12 12.27
C TYR A 212 0.07 -13.91 11.33
N GLY A 213 0.88 -12.88 11.58
CA GLY A 213 0.92 -11.69 10.74
C GLY A 213 1.44 -11.99 9.33
N ILE A 214 2.49 -12.80 9.24
CA ILE A 214 3.09 -13.24 7.97
C ILE A 214 2.08 -14.08 7.18
N TRP A 215 1.44 -15.07 7.84
CA TRP A 215 0.39 -15.86 7.21
C TRP A 215 -0.76 -14.99 6.70
N TYR A 216 -1.21 -14.01 7.49
CA TYR A 216 -2.29 -13.13 7.08
C TYR A 216 -1.97 -12.39 5.78
N ILE A 217 -0.76 -11.83 5.66
CA ILE A 217 -0.32 -11.13 4.45
C ILE A 217 -0.19 -12.10 3.28
N ASP A 218 0.50 -13.23 3.47
CA ASP A 218 0.72 -14.21 2.40
C ASP A 218 -0.59 -14.85 1.91
N ALA A 219 -1.53 -15.17 2.80
CA ALA A 219 -2.82 -15.71 2.40
C ALA A 219 -3.72 -14.70 1.69
N MET A 220 -3.53 -13.41 1.92
CA MET A 220 -4.21 -12.34 1.18
C MET A 220 -3.68 -12.25 -0.26
N GLU A 221 -2.36 -12.34 -0.45
CA GLU A 221 -1.71 -12.26 -1.76
C GLU A 221 -1.84 -13.57 -2.55
N HIS A 222 -1.72 -14.69 -1.87
CA HIS A 222 -1.71 -16.05 -2.46
C HIS A 222 -2.78 -16.95 -1.84
N PRO A 223 -4.07 -16.60 -1.91
CA PRO A 223 -5.13 -17.37 -1.25
C PRO A 223 -5.18 -18.83 -1.71
N ASP A 224 -4.89 -19.11 -2.98
CA ASP A 224 -4.95 -20.45 -3.56
C ASP A 224 -3.91 -21.41 -2.95
N ARG A 225 -2.83 -20.88 -2.36
CA ARG A 225 -1.83 -21.65 -1.60
C ARG A 225 -2.40 -22.29 -0.35
N TYR A 226 -3.45 -21.69 0.22
CA TYR A 226 -4.03 -22.07 1.51
C TYR A 226 -5.41 -22.68 1.44
N VAL A 227 -6.11 -22.63 0.30
CA VAL A 227 -7.46 -23.20 0.15
C VAL A 227 -7.48 -24.69 0.54
N GLY A 228 -8.42 -25.06 1.42
CA GLY A 228 -8.58 -26.41 1.93
C GLY A 228 -7.61 -26.79 3.06
N LYS A 229 -6.66 -25.95 3.40
CA LYS A 229 -5.77 -26.17 4.56
C LYS A 229 -6.44 -25.69 5.85
N ARG A 230 -6.05 -26.29 6.98
CA ARG A 230 -6.53 -25.90 8.31
C ARG A 230 -5.48 -25.08 9.03
N VAL A 231 -5.94 -24.05 9.73
CA VAL A 231 -5.09 -23.21 10.58
C VAL A 231 -5.55 -23.27 12.02
N VAL A 232 -4.62 -23.08 12.93
CA VAL A 232 -4.91 -22.91 14.36
C VAL A 232 -4.12 -21.73 14.92
N TYR A 233 -4.83 -20.79 15.54
CA TYR A 233 -4.23 -19.61 16.13
C TYR A 233 -5.09 -19.00 17.25
N THR A 234 -4.53 -18.04 17.98
CA THR A 234 -5.26 -17.27 18.99
C THR A 234 -5.52 -15.85 18.44
N GLY A 235 -6.78 -15.46 18.41
CA GLY A 235 -7.25 -14.14 17.94
C GLY A 235 -8.24 -13.49 18.90
N MET A 236 -8.40 -12.19 18.78
CA MET A 236 -9.41 -11.41 19.48
C MET A 236 -10.65 -11.25 18.58
N VAL A 237 -11.81 -11.44 19.15
CA VAL A 237 -13.09 -11.32 18.42
C VAL A 237 -13.38 -9.86 18.08
N MET A 238 -13.63 -9.60 16.80
CA MET A 238 -14.17 -8.34 16.29
C MET A 238 -15.41 -8.62 15.46
N ARG A 239 -16.40 -7.69 15.49
CA ARG A 239 -17.66 -7.77 14.74
C ARG A 239 -17.85 -6.53 13.91
N PRO A 240 -17.42 -6.51 12.64
CA PRO A 240 -17.75 -5.42 11.73
C PRO A 240 -19.27 -5.29 11.55
N ARG A 241 -19.78 -4.06 11.48
CA ARG A 241 -21.23 -3.78 11.45
C ARG A 241 -21.92 -4.25 10.17
N ASP A 242 -21.18 -4.38 9.10
CA ASP A 242 -21.61 -4.76 7.76
C ASP A 242 -21.52 -6.27 7.50
N PHE A 243 -21.04 -7.05 8.49
CA PHE A 243 -20.96 -8.50 8.34
C PHE A 243 -22.33 -9.17 8.61
N PRO A 244 -22.67 -10.20 7.83
CA PRO A 244 -23.90 -10.96 8.06
C PRO A 244 -23.84 -11.75 9.38
N ALA A 245 -25.03 -12.13 9.90
CA ALA A 245 -25.12 -13.02 11.06
C ALA A 245 -24.39 -14.34 10.81
N GLY A 246 -23.81 -14.93 11.85
CA GLY A 246 -23.00 -16.13 11.74
C GLY A 246 -21.53 -15.88 11.38
N TYR A 247 -21.13 -14.62 11.23
CA TYR A 247 -19.74 -14.24 10.99
C TYR A 247 -19.16 -13.36 12.10
N PHE A 248 -17.88 -13.51 12.34
CA PHE A 248 -17.06 -12.66 13.17
C PHE A 248 -15.62 -12.65 12.62
N VAL A 249 -14.77 -11.81 13.16
CA VAL A 249 -13.35 -11.74 12.76
C VAL A 249 -12.49 -12.07 13.96
N PRO A 250 -11.93 -13.28 14.06
CA PRO A 250 -10.90 -13.60 15.04
C PRO A 250 -9.55 -13.10 14.52
N GLY A 251 -9.03 -12.02 15.08
CA GLY A 251 -7.84 -11.38 14.54
C GLY A 251 -6.88 -10.86 15.61
N ARG A 252 -5.84 -10.19 15.18
CA ARG A 252 -4.81 -9.59 16.02
C ARG A 252 -4.60 -8.12 15.69
N MET A 253 -4.33 -7.31 16.71
CA MET A 253 -3.78 -5.97 16.45
C MET A 253 -2.35 -6.10 15.93
N ALA A 254 -2.01 -5.30 14.94
CA ALA A 254 -0.65 -5.23 14.40
C ALA A 254 -0.13 -3.80 14.48
N MET A 255 1.11 -3.65 14.88
CA MET A 255 1.83 -2.39 14.88
C MET A 255 2.82 -2.39 13.73
N THR A 256 2.73 -1.37 12.87
CA THR A 256 3.56 -1.26 11.67
C THR A 256 4.70 -0.28 11.84
N CYS A 257 4.45 0.90 12.40
CA CYS A 257 5.51 1.90 12.62
C CYS A 257 5.57 2.44 14.05
N CYS A 258 4.46 2.61 14.75
CA CYS A 258 4.42 3.10 16.13
C CYS A 258 3.09 2.74 16.82
N ALA A 259 3.01 2.96 18.12
CA ALA A 259 1.82 2.63 18.91
C ALA A 259 0.53 3.37 18.48
N ASN A 260 0.66 4.47 17.73
CA ASN A 260 -0.49 5.21 17.19
C ASN A 260 -0.94 4.68 15.82
N ASP A 261 -0.20 3.74 15.24
CA ASP A 261 -0.48 3.15 13.94
C ASP A 261 -0.74 1.65 14.10
N MET A 262 -1.89 1.36 14.65
CA MET A 262 -2.37 0.01 14.93
C MET A 262 -3.45 -0.37 13.94
N SER A 263 -3.26 -1.50 13.25
CA SER A 263 -4.25 -2.09 12.36
C SER A 263 -4.75 -3.42 12.91
N PHE A 264 -6.02 -3.75 12.66
CA PHE A 264 -6.56 -5.05 13.01
C PHE A 264 -6.46 -5.98 11.81
N LEU A 265 -5.72 -7.08 11.96
CA LEU A 265 -5.55 -8.11 10.94
C LEU A 265 -6.46 -9.30 11.26
N GLY A 266 -7.31 -9.69 10.32
CA GLY A 266 -8.16 -10.86 10.50
C GLY A 266 -9.08 -11.10 9.32
N TYR A 267 -9.39 -12.36 9.07
CA TYR A 267 -10.33 -12.78 8.04
C TYR A 267 -11.72 -13.03 8.62
N ALA A 268 -12.74 -12.87 7.80
CA ALA A 268 -14.10 -13.28 8.15
C ALA A 268 -14.13 -14.78 8.47
N CYS A 269 -14.69 -15.11 9.61
CA CYS A 269 -14.82 -16.47 10.11
C CYS A 269 -16.29 -16.83 10.29
N ARG A 270 -16.74 -17.85 9.57
CA ARG A 270 -18.09 -18.40 9.66
C ARG A 270 -18.16 -19.44 10.78
N SER A 271 -19.16 -19.32 11.66
CA SER A 271 -19.39 -20.28 12.73
C SER A 271 -20.84 -20.22 13.22
N ASP A 272 -21.44 -21.38 13.47
CA ASP A 272 -22.76 -21.48 14.10
C ASP A 272 -22.81 -20.84 15.50
N LYS A 273 -21.65 -20.69 16.15
CA LYS A 273 -21.49 -20.10 17.47
C LYS A 273 -20.99 -18.65 17.41
N ALA A 274 -20.88 -18.07 16.22
CA ALA A 274 -20.32 -16.73 16.04
C ALA A 274 -20.91 -15.74 17.05
N ASP A 275 -22.23 -15.72 17.22
CA ASP A 275 -22.94 -14.73 18.07
C ASP A 275 -22.76 -14.98 19.58
N SER A 276 -22.21 -16.11 19.98
CA SER A 276 -21.98 -16.45 21.39
C SER A 276 -20.70 -15.86 22.00
N PHE A 277 -19.76 -15.39 21.16
CA PHE A 277 -18.49 -14.84 21.63
C PHE A 277 -18.62 -13.31 21.80
N PRO A 278 -18.37 -12.76 22.99
CA PRO A 278 -18.34 -11.31 23.19
C PRO A 278 -17.29 -10.60 22.34
N GLU A 279 -17.58 -9.37 21.98
CA GLU A 279 -16.60 -8.47 21.37
C GLU A 279 -15.34 -8.36 22.23
N ARG A 280 -14.16 -8.38 21.60
CA ARG A 280 -12.82 -8.34 22.23
C ARG A 280 -12.46 -9.55 23.10
N GLN A 281 -13.27 -10.61 23.10
CA GLN A 281 -12.87 -11.86 23.74
C GLN A 281 -11.73 -12.52 22.98
N TRP A 282 -10.76 -13.08 23.70
CA TRP A 282 -9.74 -13.92 23.10
C TRP A 282 -10.26 -15.34 22.89
N VAL A 283 -10.05 -15.86 21.70
CA VAL A 283 -10.45 -17.20 21.29
C VAL A 283 -9.31 -17.91 20.58
N LYS A 284 -9.21 -19.21 20.80
CA LYS A 284 -8.40 -20.10 19.98
C LYS A 284 -9.30 -20.64 18.88
N VAL A 285 -8.92 -20.46 17.64
CA VAL A 285 -9.67 -20.86 16.46
C VAL A 285 -8.93 -21.96 15.74
N THR A 286 -9.64 -23.02 15.37
CA THR A 286 -9.24 -24.00 14.37
C THR A 286 -10.23 -23.88 13.22
N ALA A 287 -9.75 -23.62 12.00
CA ALA A 287 -10.62 -23.36 10.86
C ALA A 287 -10.00 -23.85 9.56
N GLU A 288 -10.85 -24.29 8.64
CA GLU A 288 -10.49 -24.55 7.25
C GLU A 288 -10.52 -23.23 6.46
N ILE A 289 -9.54 -23.03 5.58
CA ILE A 289 -9.43 -21.86 4.72
C ILE A 289 -10.20 -22.09 3.42
N LYS A 290 -11.10 -21.16 3.10
CA LYS A 290 -11.85 -21.11 1.85
C LYS A 290 -11.50 -19.81 1.09
N LYS A 291 -11.76 -19.82 -0.22
CA LYS A 291 -11.75 -18.62 -1.06
C LYS A 291 -13.15 -18.47 -1.64
N GLU A 292 -13.86 -17.46 -1.21
CA GLU A 292 -15.26 -17.25 -1.58
C GLU A 292 -15.53 -15.76 -1.84
N ASP A 293 -16.57 -15.48 -2.66
CA ASP A 293 -17.14 -14.16 -2.75
C ASP A 293 -17.85 -13.82 -1.45
N PHE A 294 -17.47 -12.74 -0.82
CA PHE A 294 -18.05 -12.29 0.42
C PHE A 294 -18.42 -10.79 0.29
N GLY A 295 -19.71 -10.48 0.45
CA GLY A 295 -20.25 -9.15 0.18
C GLY A 295 -19.47 -7.95 0.79
N PRO A 296 -18.96 -8.05 2.03
CA PRO A 296 -18.11 -7.01 2.61
C PRO A 296 -16.71 -6.87 2.00
N TYR A 297 -16.28 -7.81 1.16
CA TYR A 297 -15.02 -7.74 0.41
C TYR A 297 -15.28 -7.23 -1.01
N ASP A 298 -14.32 -6.56 -1.60
CA ASP A 298 -14.37 -6.12 -3.01
C ASP A 298 -13.96 -7.27 -3.96
N GLY A 299 -14.60 -8.45 -3.84
CA GLY A 299 -14.31 -9.63 -4.63
C GLY A 299 -14.04 -10.89 -3.80
N PRO A 300 -13.56 -11.97 -4.45
CA PRO A 300 -13.23 -13.20 -3.75
C PRO A 300 -12.07 -13.01 -2.78
N GLY A 301 -12.23 -13.49 -1.55
CA GLY A 301 -11.24 -13.37 -0.49
C GLY A 301 -11.17 -14.61 0.40
N VAL A 302 -10.24 -14.57 1.33
CA VAL A 302 -10.08 -15.64 2.33
C VAL A 302 -11.20 -15.58 3.35
N ILE A 303 -11.89 -16.70 3.51
CA ILE A 303 -12.90 -16.95 4.54
C ILE A 303 -12.45 -18.15 5.37
N LEU A 304 -12.65 -18.05 6.66
CA LEU A 304 -12.40 -19.15 7.58
C LEU A 304 -13.70 -19.89 7.90
N GLU A 305 -13.74 -21.17 7.68
CA GLU A 305 -14.81 -22.05 8.14
C GLU A 305 -14.40 -22.64 9.48
N ALA A 306 -14.99 -22.18 10.57
CA ALA A 306 -14.60 -22.59 11.90
C ALA A 306 -14.98 -24.06 12.17
N GLU A 307 -14.01 -24.90 12.48
CA GLU A 307 -14.23 -26.26 13.03
C GLU A 307 -14.39 -26.20 14.55
N GLU A 308 -13.53 -25.39 15.20
CA GLU A 308 -13.57 -25.21 16.64
C GLU A 308 -13.20 -23.75 17.03
N VAL A 309 -13.96 -23.20 17.96
CA VAL A 309 -13.66 -21.90 18.57
C VAL A 309 -13.81 -22.04 20.09
N VAL A 310 -12.72 -21.80 20.82
CA VAL A 310 -12.68 -21.95 22.26
C VAL A 310 -12.20 -20.66 22.92
N PRO A 311 -12.92 -20.11 23.92
CA PRO A 311 -12.42 -19.00 24.71
C PRO A 311 -11.05 -19.34 25.34
N THR A 312 -10.12 -18.37 25.26
CA THR A 312 -8.77 -18.53 25.81
C THR A 312 -8.29 -17.26 26.48
N ALA A 313 -7.17 -17.35 27.17
CA ALA A 313 -6.50 -16.15 27.71
C ALA A 313 -5.82 -15.34 26.60
N GLN A 314 -5.59 -14.07 26.87
CA GLN A 314 -4.77 -13.22 26.03
C GLN A 314 -3.35 -13.82 25.92
N PRO A 315 -2.76 -13.90 24.71
CA PRO A 315 -1.38 -14.37 24.56
C PRO A 315 -0.38 -13.38 25.18
N GLU A 316 0.84 -13.83 25.44
CA GLU A 316 1.91 -12.99 25.98
C GLU A 316 2.20 -11.79 25.07
N GLU A 317 2.19 -12.01 23.76
CA GLU A 317 2.35 -10.98 22.73
C GLU A 317 1.00 -10.72 22.05
N PRO A 318 0.13 -9.83 22.59
CA PRO A 318 -1.21 -9.59 22.03
C PRO A 318 -1.19 -8.79 20.73
N VAL A 319 -0.11 -8.09 20.46
CA VAL A 319 0.10 -7.25 19.28
C VAL A 319 1.17 -7.86 18.39
N ILE A 320 0.87 -8.03 17.13
CA ILE A 320 1.87 -8.41 16.13
C ILE A 320 2.79 -7.21 15.88
N ASN A 321 4.08 -7.41 16.02
CA ASN A 321 5.06 -6.37 15.81
C ASN A 321 5.86 -6.65 14.52
N PHE A 322 5.51 -5.98 13.42
CA PHE A 322 6.29 -6.03 12.19
C PHE A 322 7.53 -5.13 12.26
N ALA A 323 7.69 -4.42 13.36
CA ALA A 323 8.73 -3.44 13.58
C ALA A 323 9.99 -4.03 14.26
N GLY A 324 9.95 -5.34 14.58
CA GLY A 324 10.95 -6.02 15.40
C GLY A 324 12.33 -6.11 14.83
#